data_08284ebc264042c5ac6406fa69ef2ef0
#
_entry.id   08284ebc264042c5ac6406fa69ef2ef0
#
_cell.length_a   1.000
_cell.length_b   1.000
_cell.length_c   1.000
_cell.angle_alpha   90.00
_cell.angle_beta   90.00
_cell.angle_gamma   90.00
#
_symmetry.space_group_name_H-M   'P 1'
#
loop_
_entity.id
_entity.type
_entity.pdbx_description
1 polymer ?
#
loop_
_entity_poly.entity_id
_entity_poly.type
_entity_poly.pdbx_seq_one_letter_code
_entity_poly.pdbx_strand_id
1 'polypeptide(L)'
;VSRGLGDVYKRQVCSMSADKTNVMRILDQKKIKYKVHEYKESGAVSGVEVAAALGQNPKRAFKTLVTVGKSGNHYVFMVPVAEELDLKKAAKCVGEKNIEMIKSKELLPLTGYIHGGCSPVGMKKFFKTVINNSVLDIDDTIFFSAGKIGFQIETMYDELKKVIRVDEADIVVE
;
A
#
# COMPACT_ATOMS: atom_id res chain seq x y z
N VAL A 1 -32.43 -13.42 -19.19
CA VAL A 1 -32.57 -12.78 -17.89
C VAL A 1 -31.24 -12.73 -17.17
N SER A 2 -30.46 -13.80 -17.22
CA SER A 2 -29.07 -13.80 -16.73
C SER A 2 -28.17 -12.87 -17.54
N ARG A 3 -28.54 -12.51 -18.76
CA ARG A 3 -27.81 -11.57 -19.61
C ARG A 3 -27.76 -10.15 -19.04
N GLY A 4 -28.84 -9.67 -18.41
CA GLY A 4 -28.87 -8.31 -17.83
C GLY A 4 -27.85 -8.13 -16.72
N LEU A 5 -27.81 -9.07 -15.77
CA LEU A 5 -26.86 -9.06 -14.67
C LEU A 5 -25.44 -9.34 -15.17
N GLY A 6 -25.28 -10.25 -16.11
CA GLY A 6 -23.98 -10.56 -16.70
C GLY A 6 -23.40 -9.38 -17.48
N ASP A 7 -24.24 -8.65 -18.21
CA ASP A 7 -23.80 -7.46 -18.97
C ASP A 7 -23.42 -6.31 -18.05
N VAL A 8 -24.16 -6.07 -16.97
CA VAL A 8 -23.82 -5.06 -15.97
C VAL A 8 -22.48 -5.41 -15.29
N TYR A 9 -22.32 -6.68 -14.91
CA TYR A 9 -21.09 -7.16 -14.32
C TYR A 9 -19.91 -7.05 -15.28
N LYS A 10 -20.09 -7.44 -16.54
CA LYS A 10 -19.06 -7.33 -17.57
C LYS A 10 -18.68 -5.88 -17.85
N ARG A 11 -19.64 -4.97 -17.89
CA ARG A 11 -19.40 -3.54 -18.06
C ARG A 11 -18.59 -2.98 -16.89
N GLN A 12 -18.94 -3.38 -15.68
CA GLN A 12 -18.23 -2.97 -14.47
C GLN A 12 -16.79 -3.49 -14.49
N VAL A 13 -16.58 -4.74 -14.88
CA VAL A 13 -15.25 -5.33 -15.02
C VAL A 13 -14.46 -4.67 -16.15
N CYS A 14 -15.10 -4.40 -17.29
CA CYS A 14 -14.47 -3.70 -18.41
C CYS A 14 -14.09 -2.26 -18.05
N SER A 15 -14.96 -1.56 -17.31
CA SER A 15 -14.68 -0.21 -16.82
C SER A 15 -13.49 -0.24 -15.85
N MET A 16 -13.45 -1.21 -14.95
CA MET A 16 -12.32 -1.40 -14.03
C MET A 16 -11.04 -1.79 -14.77
N SER A 17 -11.12 -2.56 -15.87
CA SER A 17 -9.94 -2.96 -16.64
C SER A 17 -9.33 -1.78 -17.40
N ALA A 18 -10.13 -0.77 -17.80
CA ALA A 18 -9.62 0.44 -18.43
C ALA A 18 -8.81 1.30 -17.45
N ASP A 19 -9.18 1.27 -16.17
CA ASP A 19 -8.52 2.01 -15.10
C ASP A 19 -7.57 1.14 -14.26
N LYS A 20 -7.26 -0.06 -14.72
CA LYS A 20 -6.46 -1.01 -13.99
C LYS A 20 -5.03 -0.51 -13.80
N THR A 21 -4.60 -0.44 -12.54
CA THR A 21 -3.24 -0.04 -12.22
C THR A 21 -2.27 -1.22 -12.42
N ASN A 22 -0.98 -0.92 -12.46
CA ASN A 22 0.05 -1.96 -12.51
C ASN A 22 -0.03 -2.90 -11.28
N VAL A 23 -0.38 -2.35 -10.12
CA VAL A 23 -0.59 -3.14 -8.90
C VAL A 23 -1.67 -4.20 -9.13
N MET A 24 -2.82 -3.78 -9.66
CA MET A 24 -3.94 -4.69 -9.93
C MET A 24 -3.55 -5.77 -10.94
N ARG A 25 -2.81 -5.41 -11.98
CA ARG A 25 -2.32 -6.38 -12.98
C ARG A 25 -1.41 -7.43 -12.35
N ILE A 26 -0.51 -7.01 -11.46
CA ILE A 26 0.39 -7.92 -10.74
C ILE A 26 -0.42 -8.87 -9.85
N LEU A 27 -1.38 -8.34 -9.11
CA LEU A 27 -2.24 -9.16 -8.25
C LEU A 27 -3.04 -10.18 -9.06
N ASP A 28 -3.56 -9.77 -10.22
CA ASP A 28 -4.29 -10.67 -11.11
C ASP A 28 -3.39 -11.78 -11.65
N GLN A 29 -2.17 -11.43 -12.09
CA GLN A 29 -1.20 -12.40 -12.60
C GLN A 29 -0.84 -13.45 -11.56
N LYS A 30 -0.77 -13.08 -10.31
CA LYS A 30 -0.45 -13.98 -9.20
C LYS A 30 -1.69 -14.62 -8.59
N LYS A 31 -2.86 -14.41 -9.17
CA LYS A 31 -4.15 -14.99 -8.73
C LYS A 31 -4.47 -14.65 -7.28
N ILE A 32 -4.16 -13.42 -6.87
CA ILE A 32 -4.43 -12.92 -5.53
C ILE A 32 -5.90 -12.54 -5.42
N LYS A 33 -6.51 -12.86 -4.29
CA LYS A 33 -7.87 -12.42 -3.96
C LYS A 33 -7.80 -11.02 -3.36
N TYR A 34 -8.41 -10.05 -4.02
CA TYR A 34 -8.42 -8.67 -3.53
C TYR A 34 -9.67 -7.94 -3.98
N LYS A 35 -9.95 -6.84 -3.31
CA LYS A 35 -11.00 -5.89 -3.69
C LYS A 35 -10.37 -4.52 -3.97
N VAL A 36 -11.02 -3.73 -4.80
CA VAL A 36 -10.61 -2.37 -5.10
C VAL A 36 -11.65 -1.41 -4.54
N HIS A 37 -11.20 -0.41 -3.81
CA HIS A 37 -12.04 0.69 -3.34
C HIS A 37 -11.65 1.97 -4.05
N GLU A 38 -12.65 2.70 -4.55
CA GLU A 38 -12.45 3.98 -5.20
C GLU A 38 -12.91 5.09 -4.25
N TYR A 39 -12.09 6.11 -4.06
CA TYR A 39 -12.38 7.23 -3.17
C TYR A 39 -12.16 8.60 -3.82
N LYS A 40 -12.04 8.66 -5.15
CA LYS A 40 -11.78 9.89 -5.90
C LYS A 40 -12.77 11.00 -5.58
N GLU A 41 -14.05 10.66 -5.51
CA GLU A 41 -15.13 11.64 -5.32
C GLU A 41 -15.23 12.15 -3.89
N SER A 42 -14.59 11.46 -2.93
CA SER A 42 -14.61 11.86 -1.52
C SER A 42 -13.79 13.12 -1.23
N GLY A 43 -12.81 13.42 -2.10
CA GLY A 43 -11.83 14.48 -1.84
C GLY A 43 -10.80 14.15 -0.80
N ALA A 44 -10.81 12.94 -0.25
CA ALA A 44 -9.85 12.50 0.76
C ALA A 44 -8.43 12.42 0.17
N VAL A 45 -7.45 12.90 0.90
CA VAL A 45 -6.04 12.96 0.47
C VAL A 45 -5.16 12.10 1.38
N SER A 46 -5.24 12.30 2.70
CA SER A 46 -4.44 11.52 3.65
C SER A 46 -5.04 10.14 3.88
N GLY A 47 -4.19 9.19 4.34
CA GLY A 47 -4.65 7.84 4.65
C GLY A 47 -5.76 7.81 5.70
N VAL A 48 -5.71 8.70 6.68
CA VAL A 48 -6.75 8.81 7.72
C VAL A 48 -8.06 9.30 7.12
N GLU A 49 -8.01 10.30 6.25
CA GLU A 49 -9.18 10.81 5.54
C GLU A 49 -9.81 9.74 4.65
N VAL A 50 -8.98 8.97 3.95
CA VAL A 50 -9.44 7.87 3.08
C VAL A 50 -10.14 6.80 3.92
N ALA A 51 -9.55 6.39 5.03
CA ALA A 51 -10.15 5.40 5.93
C ALA A 51 -11.50 5.88 6.46
N ALA A 52 -11.60 7.16 6.85
CA ALA A 52 -12.85 7.75 7.31
C ALA A 52 -13.91 7.78 6.20
N ALA A 53 -13.52 8.20 4.99
CA ALA A 53 -14.41 8.28 3.85
C ALA A 53 -14.98 6.91 3.44
N LEU A 54 -14.18 5.86 3.57
CA LEU A 54 -14.58 4.49 3.22
C LEU A 54 -15.16 3.70 4.40
N GLY A 55 -15.25 4.32 5.58
CA GLY A 55 -15.79 3.65 6.78
C GLY A 55 -14.90 2.51 7.27
N GLN A 56 -13.60 2.61 7.07
CA GLN A 56 -12.63 1.58 7.43
C GLN A 56 -11.99 1.85 8.79
N ASN A 57 -11.59 0.77 9.47
CA ASN A 57 -10.78 0.88 10.66
C ASN A 57 -9.36 1.33 10.27
N PRO A 58 -8.89 2.50 10.74
CA PRO A 58 -7.56 3.01 10.36
C PRO A 58 -6.41 2.11 10.80
N LYS A 59 -6.62 1.23 11.78
CA LYS A 59 -5.61 0.24 12.20
C LYS A 59 -5.35 -0.84 11.14
N ARG A 60 -6.28 -1.03 10.22
CA ARG A 60 -6.17 -1.98 9.11
C ARG A 60 -5.67 -1.34 7.83
N ALA A 61 -5.61 -0.02 7.78
CA ALA A 61 -5.13 0.72 6.60
C ALA A 61 -3.67 1.12 6.80
N PHE A 62 -2.84 0.80 5.83
CA PHE A 62 -1.40 1.03 5.87
C PHE A 62 -0.97 2.01 4.80
N LYS A 63 -0.11 2.95 5.18
CA LYS A 63 0.58 3.85 4.24
C LYS A 63 1.96 3.30 3.97
N THR A 64 2.42 3.49 2.74
CA THR A 64 3.72 3.01 2.26
C THR A 64 4.70 4.17 2.19
N LEU A 65 5.75 4.10 2.97
CA LEU A 65 6.75 5.16 3.11
C LEU A 65 8.09 4.69 2.57
N VAL A 66 8.72 5.50 1.74
CA VAL A 66 10.02 5.20 1.16
C VAL A 66 11.07 6.06 1.86
N THR A 67 12.16 5.42 2.26
CA THR A 67 13.21 6.02 3.08
C THR A 67 14.58 5.74 2.48
N VAL A 68 15.58 6.46 2.96
CA VAL A 68 16.97 6.25 2.62
C VAL A 68 17.79 6.12 3.90
N GLY A 69 18.63 5.10 3.95
CA GLY A 69 19.57 4.91 5.05
C GLY A 69 20.85 5.71 4.83
N LYS A 70 21.65 5.85 5.89
CA LYS A 70 22.96 6.50 5.81
C LYS A 70 23.88 5.86 4.77
N SER A 71 23.71 4.56 4.54
CA SER A 71 24.47 3.81 3.52
C SER A 71 24.12 4.20 2.08
N GLY A 72 23.00 4.91 1.87
CA GLY A 72 22.45 5.19 0.56
C GLY A 72 21.42 4.17 0.08
N ASN A 73 21.25 3.08 0.81
CA ASN A 73 20.23 2.08 0.48
C ASN A 73 18.84 2.59 0.83
N HIS A 74 17.86 2.18 0.03
CA HIS A 74 16.47 2.57 0.22
C HIS A 74 15.68 1.43 0.86
N TYR A 75 14.72 1.80 1.70
CA TYR A 75 13.85 0.86 2.42
C TYR A 75 12.41 1.35 2.35
N VAL A 76 11.49 0.40 2.34
CA VAL A 76 10.05 0.68 2.33
C VAL A 76 9.45 0.24 3.65
N PHE A 77 8.68 1.13 4.26
CA PHE A 77 8.01 0.84 5.52
C PHE A 77 6.51 1.04 5.36
N MET A 78 5.74 0.06 5.83
CA MET A 78 4.28 0.14 5.85
C MET A 78 3.83 0.32 7.30
N VAL A 79 3.16 1.43 7.57
CA VAL A 79 2.66 1.75 8.91
C VAL A 79 1.17 2.05 8.87
N PRO A 80 0.43 1.79 9.96
CA PRO A 80 -0.99 2.19 10.02
C PRO A 80 -1.14 3.67 9.74
N VAL A 81 -2.17 4.06 9.01
CA VAL A 81 -2.34 5.43 8.51
C VAL A 81 -2.41 6.49 9.62
N ALA A 82 -2.88 6.12 10.80
CA ALA A 82 -2.95 7.03 11.96
C ALA A 82 -1.67 7.09 12.80
N GLU A 83 -0.71 6.21 12.49
CA GLU A 83 0.56 6.11 13.21
C GLU A 83 1.67 6.80 12.41
N GLU A 84 2.77 7.11 13.11
CA GLU A 84 3.96 7.69 12.49
C GLU A 84 5.13 6.72 12.54
N LEU A 85 5.92 6.70 11.46
CA LEU A 85 7.14 5.91 11.41
C LEU A 85 8.16 6.46 12.43
N ASP A 86 8.64 5.58 13.31
CA ASP A 86 9.75 5.91 14.20
C ASP A 86 11.05 5.63 13.45
N LEU A 87 11.74 6.69 13.07
CA LEU A 87 12.96 6.59 12.24
C LEU A 87 14.08 5.83 12.94
N LYS A 88 14.15 5.90 14.25
CA LYS A 88 15.14 5.15 15.03
C LYS A 88 14.86 3.66 15.04
N LYS A 89 13.61 3.29 15.29
CA LYS A 89 13.19 1.88 15.24
C LYS A 89 13.37 1.31 13.83
N ALA A 90 13.02 2.11 12.80
CA ALA A 90 13.18 1.73 11.40
C ALA A 90 14.65 1.48 11.07
N ALA A 91 15.55 2.38 11.45
CA ALA A 91 17.00 2.23 11.23
C ALA A 91 17.51 0.96 11.89
N LYS A 92 17.12 0.73 13.15
CA LYS A 92 17.56 -0.44 13.92
C LYS A 92 17.13 -1.75 13.25
N CYS A 93 15.89 -1.83 12.77
CA CYS A 93 15.36 -3.08 12.20
C CYS A 93 16.01 -3.46 10.87
N VAL A 94 16.58 -2.50 10.12
CA VAL A 94 17.26 -2.77 8.85
C VAL A 94 18.79 -2.67 8.94
N GLY A 95 19.34 -2.42 10.14
CA GLY A 95 20.77 -2.34 10.35
C GLY A 95 21.44 -1.08 9.87
N GLU A 96 20.69 0.03 9.77
CA GLU A 96 21.21 1.34 9.40
C GLU A 96 21.50 2.18 10.64
N LYS A 97 22.49 3.06 10.53
CA LYS A 97 22.78 4.02 11.60
C LYS A 97 21.74 5.11 11.69
N ASN A 98 21.17 5.49 10.54
CA ASN A 98 20.21 6.58 10.42
C ASN A 98 19.33 6.31 9.20
N ILE A 99 18.06 6.68 9.31
CA ILE A 99 17.08 6.63 8.21
C ILE A 99 16.38 7.97 8.12
N GLU A 100 16.17 8.43 6.90
CA GLU A 100 15.42 9.65 6.61
C GLU A 100 14.37 9.36 5.54
N MET A 101 13.29 10.12 5.57
CA MET A 101 12.33 10.10 4.48
C MET A 101 12.99 10.68 3.23
N ILE A 102 12.75 10.07 2.07
CA ILE A 102 13.23 10.65 0.80
C ILE A 102 12.44 11.91 0.48
N LYS A 103 13.00 12.76 -0.37
CA LYS A 103 12.30 13.95 -0.86
C LYS A 103 11.20 13.53 -1.84
N SER A 104 10.08 14.26 -1.85
CA SER A 104 8.94 13.95 -2.73
C SER A 104 9.35 13.83 -4.20
N LYS A 105 10.29 14.68 -4.66
CA LYS A 105 10.79 14.66 -6.03
C LYS A 105 11.55 13.40 -6.40
N GLU A 106 12.06 12.66 -5.42
CA GLU A 106 12.84 11.44 -5.62
C GLU A 106 11.93 10.21 -5.74
N LEU A 107 10.69 10.30 -5.28
CA LEU A 107 9.79 9.15 -5.19
C LEU A 107 9.44 8.57 -6.57
N LEU A 108 9.06 9.41 -7.52
CA LEU A 108 8.66 8.96 -8.85
C LEU A 108 9.80 8.28 -9.61
N PRO A 109 11.00 8.87 -9.73
CA PRO A 109 12.09 8.20 -10.44
C PRO A 109 12.56 6.92 -9.74
N LEU A 110 12.43 6.84 -8.43
CA LEU A 110 12.87 5.69 -7.64
C LEU A 110 11.87 4.53 -7.68
N THR A 111 10.57 4.81 -7.52
CA THR A 111 9.54 3.79 -7.34
C THR A 111 8.56 3.67 -8.51
N GLY A 112 8.37 4.72 -9.29
CA GLY A 112 7.32 4.82 -10.30
C GLY A 112 6.02 5.37 -9.74
N TYR A 113 5.95 5.70 -8.46
CA TYR A 113 4.77 6.23 -7.80
C TYR A 113 4.95 7.67 -7.37
N ILE A 114 3.84 8.37 -7.19
CA ILE A 114 3.82 9.74 -6.65
C ILE A 114 3.34 9.72 -5.20
N HIS A 115 3.58 10.80 -4.49
CA HIS A 115 3.11 10.96 -3.11
C HIS A 115 1.57 10.84 -3.06
N GLY A 116 1.07 10.04 -2.13
CA GLY A 116 -0.37 9.73 -2.02
C GLY A 116 -0.82 8.54 -2.85
N GLY A 117 0.01 8.04 -3.78
CA GLY A 117 -0.29 6.88 -4.61
C GLY A 117 0.78 5.80 -4.56
N CYS A 118 1.62 5.80 -3.53
CA CYS A 118 2.70 4.83 -3.40
C CYS A 118 2.19 3.50 -2.85
N SER A 119 2.44 2.42 -3.59
CA SER A 119 2.07 1.06 -3.19
C SER A 119 3.32 0.23 -2.91
N PRO A 120 3.23 -0.75 -1.99
CA PRO A 120 4.36 -1.68 -1.77
C PRO A 120 4.53 -2.66 -2.93
N VAL A 121 3.52 -2.80 -3.78
CA VAL A 121 3.52 -3.72 -4.94
C VAL A 121 3.88 -2.95 -6.20
N GLY A 122 4.68 -3.56 -7.06
CA GLY A 122 4.94 -3.01 -8.41
C GLY A 122 5.92 -1.85 -8.48
N MET A 123 6.77 -1.67 -7.48
CA MET A 123 7.85 -0.68 -7.55
C MET A 123 8.84 -1.02 -8.66
N LYS A 124 9.46 -0.01 -9.24
CA LYS A 124 10.45 -0.19 -10.32
C LYS A 124 11.61 -1.10 -9.94
N LYS A 125 12.01 -1.07 -8.66
CA LYS A 125 13.09 -1.89 -8.11
C LYS A 125 12.59 -2.59 -6.87
N PHE A 126 13.23 -3.70 -6.53
CA PHE A 126 12.99 -4.35 -5.24
C PHE A 126 13.67 -3.56 -4.13
N PHE A 127 12.90 -3.22 -3.11
CA PHE A 127 13.41 -2.60 -1.89
C PHE A 127 13.02 -3.46 -0.69
N LYS A 128 13.92 -3.58 0.27
CA LYS A 128 13.59 -4.26 1.52
C LYS A 128 12.39 -3.55 2.15
N THR A 129 11.34 -4.31 2.42
CA THR A 129 10.06 -3.82 2.93
C THR A 129 9.80 -4.38 4.31
N VAL A 130 9.41 -3.51 5.23
CA VAL A 130 9.04 -3.88 6.60
C VAL A 130 7.67 -3.29 6.90
N ILE A 131 6.78 -4.12 7.43
CA ILE A 131 5.45 -3.69 7.88
C ILE A 131 5.40 -3.66 9.40
N ASN A 132 4.68 -2.69 9.96
CA ASN A 132 4.52 -2.65 11.41
C ASN A 132 3.90 -3.96 11.91
N ASN A 133 4.44 -4.50 12.98
CA ASN A 133 4.05 -5.82 13.50
C ASN A 133 2.60 -5.88 14.00
N SER A 134 1.90 -4.75 14.14
CA SER A 134 0.47 -4.72 14.44
C SER A 134 -0.37 -5.46 13.40
N VAL A 135 0.17 -5.66 12.19
CA VAL A 135 -0.50 -6.45 11.15
C VAL A 135 -0.77 -7.88 11.59
N LEU A 136 0.06 -8.43 12.46
CA LEU A 136 -0.09 -9.80 12.96
C LEU A 136 -1.30 -9.96 13.88
N ASP A 137 -1.82 -8.87 14.43
CA ASP A 137 -3.00 -8.87 15.31
C ASP A 137 -4.30 -8.64 14.55
N ILE A 138 -4.24 -8.50 13.24
CA ILE A 138 -5.41 -8.24 12.40
C ILE A 138 -5.97 -9.57 11.89
N ASP A 139 -7.20 -9.90 12.30
CA ASP A 139 -7.91 -11.12 11.89
C ASP A 139 -8.71 -10.95 10.60
N ASP A 140 -8.48 -9.88 9.87
CA ASP A 140 -9.27 -9.48 8.72
C ASP A 140 -8.33 -8.95 7.63
N THR A 141 -8.92 -8.40 6.57
CA THR A 141 -8.16 -7.79 5.49
C THR A 141 -7.44 -6.52 5.93
N ILE A 142 -6.41 -6.17 5.16
CA ILE A 142 -5.71 -4.89 5.29
C ILE A 142 -5.95 -4.05 4.02
N PHE A 143 -5.67 -2.76 4.12
CA PHE A 143 -5.85 -1.80 3.03
C PHE A 143 -4.53 -1.10 2.72
N PHE A 144 -4.22 -0.94 1.45
CA PHE A 144 -3.06 -0.17 1.01
C PHE A 144 -3.30 0.42 -0.37
N SER A 145 -2.44 1.35 -0.80
CA SER A 145 -2.62 2.03 -2.08
C SER A 145 -2.58 1.06 -3.26
N ALA A 146 -3.44 1.30 -4.22
CA ALA A 146 -3.46 0.56 -5.48
C ALA A 146 -2.44 1.09 -6.51
N GLY A 147 -1.57 2.02 -6.12
CA GLY A 147 -0.56 2.61 -7.00
C GLY A 147 -1.04 3.85 -7.76
N LYS A 148 -2.21 4.36 -7.42
CA LYS A 148 -2.80 5.55 -8.02
C LYS A 148 -3.68 6.24 -6.99
N ILE A 149 -3.58 7.57 -6.90
CA ILE A 149 -4.45 8.35 -6.03
C ILE A 149 -5.91 8.08 -6.42
N GLY A 150 -6.75 7.83 -5.43
CA GLY A 150 -8.16 7.56 -5.64
C GLY A 150 -8.54 6.08 -5.59
N PHE A 151 -7.57 5.19 -5.56
CA PHE A 151 -7.80 3.74 -5.54
C PHE A 151 -7.03 3.05 -4.42
N GLN A 152 -7.67 2.09 -3.79
CA GLN A 152 -7.12 1.35 -2.65
C GLN A 152 -7.37 -0.14 -2.85
N ILE A 153 -6.41 -0.95 -2.45
CA ILE A 153 -6.52 -2.42 -2.45
C ILE A 153 -6.93 -2.88 -1.05
N GLU A 154 -7.84 -3.84 -1.02
CA GLU A 154 -8.18 -4.59 0.19
C GLU A 154 -7.85 -6.05 -0.05
N THR A 155 -7.01 -6.64 0.79
CA THR A 155 -6.66 -8.06 0.71
C THR A 155 -6.16 -8.56 2.06
N MET A 156 -6.09 -9.87 2.22
CA MET A 156 -5.49 -10.46 3.42
C MET A 156 -3.97 -10.26 3.39
N TYR A 157 -3.38 -10.07 4.56
CA TYR A 157 -1.93 -9.94 4.67
C TYR A 157 -1.19 -11.15 4.08
N ASP A 158 -1.72 -12.35 4.29
CA ASP A 158 -1.13 -13.57 3.74
C ASP A 158 -1.11 -13.55 2.20
N GLU A 159 -2.09 -12.92 1.57
CA GLU A 159 -2.11 -12.74 0.12
C GLU A 159 -1.01 -11.77 -0.33
N LEU A 160 -0.81 -10.67 0.40
CA LEU A 160 0.26 -9.72 0.10
C LEU A 160 1.64 -10.38 0.18
N LYS A 161 1.86 -11.27 1.15
CA LYS A 161 3.13 -11.99 1.30
C LYS A 161 3.44 -12.93 0.14
N LYS A 162 2.46 -13.31 -0.65
CA LYS A 162 2.67 -14.10 -1.88
C LYS A 162 3.23 -13.25 -3.02
N VAL A 163 3.06 -11.93 -2.94
CA VAL A 163 3.42 -10.99 -4.00
C VAL A 163 4.75 -10.30 -3.74
N ILE A 164 4.98 -9.89 -2.49
CA ILE A 164 6.20 -9.19 -2.09
C ILE A 164 6.82 -9.90 -0.89
N ARG A 165 8.13 -9.73 -0.77
CA ARG A 165 8.85 -10.13 0.42
C ARG A 165 8.75 -9.01 1.44
N VAL A 166 8.18 -9.30 2.62
CA VAL A 166 7.95 -8.32 3.67
C VAL A 166 8.28 -8.92 5.03
N ASP A 167 8.96 -8.15 5.87
CA ASP A 167 9.27 -8.52 7.25
C ASP A 167 8.40 -7.70 8.20
N GLU A 168 8.16 -8.20 9.40
CA GLU A 168 7.39 -7.50 10.43
C GLU A 168 8.32 -7.01 11.54
N ALA A 169 8.09 -5.80 12.02
CA ALA A 169 8.81 -5.22 13.16
C ALA A 169 8.01 -4.07 13.77
N ASP A 170 8.32 -3.74 15.03
CA ASP A 170 7.80 -2.52 15.66
C ASP A 170 8.54 -1.32 15.08
N ILE A 171 7.84 -0.50 14.31
CA ILE A 171 8.43 0.65 13.61
C ILE A 171 7.66 1.95 13.79
N VAL A 172 6.70 1.98 14.71
CA VAL A 172 5.86 3.16 14.94
C VAL A 172 6.23 3.88 16.23
N VAL A 173 6.00 5.18 16.26
CA VAL A 173 6.19 6.03 17.46
C VAL A 173 5.15 5.62 18.50
N GLU A 174 5.59 5.49 19.73
CA GLU A 174 4.71 5.19 20.86
C GLU A 174 3.90 6.42 21.30
#